data_697aa363eddceb58d52da0830d4f506a
#
_entry.id   697aa363eddceb58d52da0830d4f506a
#
_cell.length_a   1.000
_cell.length_b   1.000
_cell.length_c   1.000
_cell.angle_alpha   90.00
_cell.angle_beta   90.00
_cell.angle_gamma   90.00
#
_symmetry.space_group_name_H-M   'P 1'
#
loop_
_entity.id
_entity.type
_entity.pdbx_description
1 polymer ?
#
loop_
_entity_poly.entity_id
_entity_poly.type
_entity_poly.pdbx_seq_one_letter_code
_entity_poly.pdbx_strand_id
1 'polypeptide(L)'
;AVAAANENETQETSLTRAIRANAAYANELYCLGLCHRRDVRSLRDLRGEHLPMLRAMLKKGRLIAAETYGVPNHALRCFVHYPPQFYHFHAHFTHVAVDFGVSTERAHLLDDVIENLERDGEHYAKCGLTMRAGERDELWKRFANEDEAVN
;
A
#
# COMPACT_ATOMS: atom_id res chain seq x y z
N ALA A 1 -30.90 -10.40 52.79
CA ALA A 1 -30.37 -9.43 51.80
C ALA A 1 -29.53 -10.22 50.79
N VAL A 2 -30.13 -10.52 49.64
CA VAL A 2 -29.46 -11.19 48.52
C VAL A 2 -28.96 -10.09 47.60
N ALA A 3 -27.64 -10.01 47.42
CA ALA A 3 -27.00 -9.06 46.52
C ALA A 3 -27.35 -9.46 45.07
N ALA A 4 -27.98 -8.54 44.35
CA ALA A 4 -28.19 -8.66 42.91
C ALA A 4 -26.84 -8.57 42.25
N ALA A 5 -26.37 -9.64 41.64
CA ALA A 5 -25.24 -9.65 40.77
C ALA A 5 -25.60 -8.84 39.53
N ASN A 6 -24.76 -7.85 39.24
CA ASN A 6 -24.87 -6.96 38.10
C ASN A 6 -24.52 -7.77 36.82
N GLU A 7 -25.53 -8.30 36.14
CA GLU A 7 -25.42 -8.92 34.83
C GLU A 7 -25.33 -7.81 33.75
N ASN A 8 -24.20 -7.13 33.68
CA ASN A 8 -23.81 -6.30 32.57
C ASN A 8 -22.56 -6.88 31.89
N GLU A 9 -22.59 -8.17 31.58
CA GLU A 9 -21.76 -8.70 30.52
C GLU A 9 -22.40 -8.25 29.20
N THR A 10 -21.92 -7.13 28.69
CA THR A 10 -22.16 -6.73 27.31
C THR A 10 -21.77 -7.89 26.42
N GLN A 11 -22.77 -8.54 25.78
CA GLN A 11 -22.52 -9.59 24.79
C GLN A 11 -21.64 -9.00 23.70
N GLU A 12 -20.36 -9.34 23.74
CA GLU A 12 -19.41 -8.96 22.72
C GLU A 12 -19.90 -9.49 21.37
N THR A 13 -20.17 -8.61 20.42
CA THR A 13 -20.61 -9.03 19.08
C THR A 13 -19.52 -9.87 18.41
N SER A 14 -19.92 -10.77 17.50
CA SER A 14 -18.97 -11.60 16.74
C SER A 14 -17.92 -10.73 16.00
N LEU A 15 -18.32 -9.54 15.58
CA LEU A 15 -17.43 -8.55 14.94
C LEU A 15 -16.39 -8.01 15.94
N THR A 16 -16.80 -7.60 17.13
CA THR A 16 -15.88 -7.09 18.17
C THR A 16 -14.86 -8.14 18.57
N ARG A 17 -15.29 -9.42 18.69
CA ARG A 17 -14.40 -10.54 18.96
C ARG A 17 -13.40 -10.77 17.82
N ALA A 18 -13.85 -10.71 16.57
CA ALA A 18 -12.99 -10.82 15.39
C ALA A 18 -11.96 -9.68 15.32
N ILE A 19 -12.36 -8.44 15.57
CA ILE A 19 -11.45 -7.28 15.62
C ILE A 19 -10.41 -7.48 16.74
N ARG A 20 -10.82 -7.92 17.94
CA ARG A 20 -9.90 -8.17 19.05
C ARG A 20 -8.91 -9.29 18.76
N ALA A 21 -9.35 -10.37 18.12
CA ALA A 21 -8.47 -11.44 17.67
C ALA A 21 -7.46 -10.96 16.62
N ASN A 22 -7.90 -10.14 15.67
CA ASN A 22 -7.03 -9.56 14.65
C ASN A 22 -6.10 -8.48 15.21
N ALA A 23 -6.50 -7.76 16.26
CA ALA A 23 -5.68 -6.73 16.91
C ALA A 23 -4.39 -7.30 17.52
N ALA A 24 -4.35 -8.58 17.88
CA ALA A 24 -3.13 -9.26 18.33
C ALA A 24 -2.03 -9.25 17.25
N TYR A 25 -2.44 -9.22 15.98
CA TYR A 25 -1.54 -9.21 14.80
C TYR A 25 -1.50 -7.85 14.11
N ALA A 26 -2.09 -6.81 14.70
CA ALA A 26 -2.18 -5.48 14.09
C ALA A 26 -0.80 -4.93 13.69
N ASN A 27 0.23 -5.15 14.53
CA ASN A 27 1.61 -4.72 14.28
C ASN A 27 2.30 -5.48 13.12
N GLU A 28 1.73 -6.59 12.67
CA GLU A 28 2.24 -7.40 11.56
C GLU A 28 1.39 -7.21 10.29
N LEU A 29 0.42 -6.27 10.32
CA LEU A 29 -0.47 -6.05 9.19
C LEU A 29 0.30 -5.76 7.91
N TYR A 30 0.05 -6.58 6.90
CA TYR A 30 0.52 -6.41 5.53
C TYR A 30 -0.58 -6.86 4.56
N CYS A 31 -1.23 -5.89 3.93
CA CYS A 31 -2.30 -6.13 2.96
C CYS A 31 -1.97 -5.50 1.60
N LEU A 32 -2.54 -6.06 0.54
CA LEU A 32 -2.46 -5.54 -0.82
C LEU A 32 -3.84 -5.09 -1.29
N GLY A 33 -3.91 -3.87 -1.82
CA GLY A 33 -5.04 -3.40 -2.60
C GLY A 33 -4.76 -3.59 -4.09
N LEU A 34 -5.45 -4.52 -4.73
CA LEU A 34 -5.27 -4.80 -6.15
C LEU A 34 -6.20 -3.91 -6.99
N CYS A 35 -5.66 -3.35 -8.08
CA CYS A 35 -6.43 -2.62 -9.06
C CYS A 35 -7.24 -3.57 -9.92
N HIS A 36 -8.54 -3.26 -10.19
CA HIS A 36 -9.35 -4.03 -11.13
C HIS A 36 -9.02 -3.75 -12.61
N ARG A 37 -8.47 -2.57 -12.90
CA ARG A 37 -8.04 -2.19 -14.26
C ARG A 37 -6.79 -2.98 -14.63
N ARG A 38 -6.76 -3.50 -15.86
CA ARG A 38 -5.63 -4.29 -16.38
C ARG A 38 -4.65 -3.47 -17.21
N ASP A 39 -5.04 -2.28 -17.60
CA ASP A 39 -4.24 -1.31 -18.36
C ASP A 39 -3.29 -0.49 -17.48
N VAL A 40 -3.48 -0.49 -16.16
CA VAL A 40 -2.58 0.16 -15.20
C VAL A 40 -1.66 -0.91 -14.58
N ARG A 41 -0.40 -0.89 -14.95
CA ARG A 41 0.60 -1.89 -14.55
C ARG A 41 1.57 -1.39 -13.49
N SER A 42 1.92 -0.10 -13.54
CA SER A 42 2.91 0.53 -12.65
C SER A 42 2.60 2.01 -12.45
N LEU A 43 3.45 2.72 -11.67
CA LEU A 43 3.39 4.18 -11.56
C LEU A 43 3.43 4.87 -12.92
N ARG A 44 4.19 4.34 -13.89
CA ARG A 44 4.36 4.94 -15.22
C ARG A 44 3.07 5.04 -16.03
N ASP A 45 2.11 4.15 -15.74
CA ASP A 45 0.82 4.12 -16.44
C ASP A 45 -0.21 5.08 -15.79
N LEU A 46 0.09 5.62 -14.60
CA LEU A 46 -0.82 6.52 -13.90
C LEU A 46 -0.95 7.88 -14.61
N ARG A 47 -2.20 8.36 -14.64
CA ARG A 47 -2.61 9.65 -15.18
C ARG A 47 -3.63 10.29 -14.25
N GLY A 48 -3.92 11.57 -14.45
CA GLY A 48 -4.92 12.31 -13.70
C GLY A 48 -6.30 11.64 -13.67
N GLU A 49 -6.70 10.95 -14.74
CA GLU A 49 -7.95 10.18 -14.80
C GLU A 49 -8.03 9.03 -13.80
N HIS A 50 -6.90 8.57 -13.26
CA HIS A 50 -6.84 7.49 -12.27
C HIS A 50 -7.02 7.98 -10.82
N LEU A 51 -7.06 9.29 -10.59
CA LEU A 51 -7.25 9.87 -9.25
C LEU A 51 -8.47 9.32 -8.49
N PRO A 52 -9.67 9.17 -9.09
CA PRO A 52 -10.81 8.58 -8.38
C PRO A 52 -10.55 7.16 -7.90
N MET A 53 -9.84 6.35 -8.69
CA MET A 53 -9.45 4.98 -8.34
C MET A 53 -8.46 4.98 -7.17
N LEU A 54 -7.40 5.78 -7.24
CA LEU A 54 -6.36 5.86 -6.19
C LEU A 54 -6.95 6.33 -4.86
N ARG A 55 -7.79 7.37 -4.89
CA ARG A 55 -8.49 7.85 -3.69
C ARG A 55 -9.42 6.79 -3.09
N ALA A 56 -10.13 6.04 -3.95
CA ALA A 56 -10.98 4.95 -3.50
C ALA A 56 -10.16 3.81 -2.87
N MET A 57 -9.01 3.43 -3.45
CA MET A 57 -8.09 2.44 -2.89
C MET A 57 -7.57 2.89 -1.52
N LEU A 58 -7.10 4.13 -1.41
CA LEU A 58 -6.59 4.69 -0.16
C LEU A 58 -7.67 4.71 0.94
N LYS A 59 -8.86 5.23 0.61
CA LYS A 59 -10.00 5.29 1.55
C LYS A 59 -10.42 3.91 2.02
N LYS A 60 -10.59 2.96 1.11
CA LYS A 60 -11.02 1.59 1.45
C LYS A 60 -9.94 0.83 2.23
N GLY A 61 -8.67 0.97 1.86
CA GLY A 61 -7.57 0.35 2.58
C GLY A 61 -7.48 0.83 4.03
N ARG A 62 -7.59 2.14 4.25
CA ARG A 62 -7.64 2.75 5.59
C ARG A 62 -8.85 2.26 6.40
N LEU A 63 -10.02 2.19 5.77
CA LEU A 63 -11.24 1.71 6.42
C LEU A 63 -11.11 0.24 6.85
N ILE A 64 -10.65 -0.62 5.95
CA ILE A 64 -10.46 -2.05 6.24
C ILE A 64 -9.41 -2.26 7.35
N ALA A 65 -8.29 -1.53 7.31
CA ALA A 65 -7.27 -1.60 8.35
C ALA A 65 -7.83 -1.22 9.73
N ALA A 66 -8.63 -0.16 9.79
CA ALA A 66 -9.24 0.28 11.04
C ALA A 66 -10.34 -0.66 11.53
N GLU A 67 -11.29 -1.02 10.67
CA GLU A 67 -12.49 -1.78 11.07
C GLU A 67 -12.21 -3.27 11.27
N THR A 68 -11.27 -3.85 10.50
CA THR A 68 -11.00 -5.30 10.57
C THR A 68 -9.84 -5.64 11.49
N TYR A 69 -8.82 -4.78 11.54
CA TYR A 69 -7.57 -5.06 12.26
C TYR A 69 -7.31 -4.09 13.42
N GLY A 70 -8.15 -3.07 13.59
CA GLY A 70 -7.96 -2.07 14.64
C GLY A 70 -6.75 -1.15 14.44
N VAL A 71 -6.21 -1.09 13.22
CA VAL A 71 -5.04 -0.26 12.89
C VAL A 71 -5.50 1.15 12.51
N PRO A 72 -5.22 2.17 13.34
CA PRO A 72 -5.62 3.54 13.02
C PRO A 72 -4.78 4.13 11.89
N ASN A 73 -5.31 5.18 11.25
CA ASN A 73 -4.65 5.80 10.08
C ASN A 73 -3.21 6.26 10.34
N HIS A 74 -2.90 6.77 11.54
CA HIS A 74 -1.55 7.22 11.89
C HIS A 74 -0.56 6.07 12.08
N ALA A 75 -1.04 4.84 12.28
CA ALA A 75 -0.24 3.62 12.37
C ALA A 75 -0.23 2.82 11.07
N LEU A 76 -0.87 3.33 10.00
CA LEU A 76 -0.94 2.66 8.70
C LEU A 76 -0.08 3.41 7.68
N ARG A 77 0.78 2.67 6.99
CA ARG A 77 1.56 3.13 5.84
C ARG A 77 0.91 2.61 4.57
N CYS A 78 0.64 3.52 3.62
CA CYS A 78 0.05 3.20 2.32
C CYS A 78 1.05 3.60 1.23
N PHE A 79 1.50 2.66 0.39
CA PHE A 79 2.51 2.95 -0.61
C PHE A 79 2.41 2.03 -1.82
N VAL A 80 3.10 2.39 -2.89
CA VAL A 80 3.27 1.58 -4.10
C VAL A 80 4.76 1.41 -4.39
N HIS A 81 5.14 0.31 -5.03
CA HIS A 81 6.51 0.08 -5.44
C HIS A 81 6.78 0.53 -6.87
N TYR A 82 7.98 1.10 -7.09
CA TYR A 82 8.56 1.26 -8.42
C TYR A 82 10.07 0.96 -8.40
N PRO A 83 10.58 0.07 -9.27
CA PRO A 83 9.82 -0.83 -10.14
C PRO A 83 9.02 -1.85 -9.30
N PRO A 84 7.83 -2.25 -9.79
CA PRO A 84 7.03 -3.25 -9.11
C PRO A 84 7.61 -4.65 -9.32
N GLN A 85 7.31 -5.57 -8.40
CA GLN A 85 7.63 -6.98 -8.58
C GLN A 85 6.69 -7.65 -9.58
N PHE A 86 5.41 -7.22 -9.60
CA PHE A 86 4.39 -7.68 -10.52
C PHE A 86 3.77 -6.48 -11.23
N TYR A 87 3.74 -6.51 -12.56
CA TYR A 87 3.21 -5.45 -13.40
C TYR A 87 1.69 -5.52 -13.53
N HIS A 88 1.02 -5.50 -12.40
CA HIS A 88 -0.39 -5.24 -12.21
C HIS A 88 -0.50 -4.29 -11.02
N PHE A 89 -1.07 -3.11 -11.23
CA PHE A 89 -1.01 -2.03 -10.23
C PHE A 89 -1.65 -2.46 -8.90
N HIS A 90 -0.90 -2.29 -7.84
CA HIS A 90 -1.32 -2.60 -6.48
C HIS A 90 -0.70 -1.64 -5.48
N ALA A 91 -1.42 -1.40 -4.40
CA ALA A 91 -0.94 -0.62 -3.27
C ALA A 91 -0.75 -1.53 -2.04
N HIS A 92 0.27 -1.22 -1.26
CA HIS A 92 0.60 -1.88 0.00
C HIS A 92 0.00 -1.09 1.15
N PHE A 93 -0.60 -1.80 2.10
CA PHE A 93 -1.15 -1.26 3.34
C PHE A 93 -0.50 -2.02 4.49
N THR A 94 0.42 -1.37 5.21
CA THR A 94 1.20 -2.01 6.26
C THR A 94 1.14 -1.22 7.55
N HIS A 95 1.19 -1.90 8.68
CA HIS A 95 1.42 -1.21 9.94
C HIS A 95 2.81 -0.55 9.92
N VAL A 96 2.97 0.61 10.56
CA VAL A 96 4.25 1.35 10.58
C VAL A 96 5.39 0.58 11.25
N ALA A 97 5.10 -0.43 12.05
CA ALA A 97 6.10 -1.32 12.64
C ALA A 97 6.66 -2.36 11.65
N VAL A 98 6.02 -2.53 10.46
CA VAL A 98 6.49 -3.45 9.43
C VAL A 98 7.51 -2.75 8.55
N ASP A 99 8.78 -3.09 8.66
CA ASP A 99 9.86 -2.49 7.85
C ASP A 99 10.12 -3.23 6.54
N PHE A 100 9.55 -4.43 6.39
CA PHE A 100 9.71 -5.21 5.17
C PHE A 100 9.09 -4.51 3.95
N GLY A 101 9.86 -4.39 2.88
CA GLY A 101 9.42 -3.80 1.61
C GLY A 101 9.35 -2.27 1.60
N VAL A 102 9.76 -1.61 2.68
CA VAL A 102 9.71 -0.15 2.80
C VAL A 102 11.11 0.42 2.60
N SER A 103 11.63 0.40 1.38
CA SER A 103 12.86 1.10 1.04
C SER A 103 12.55 2.44 0.37
N THR A 104 13.33 3.47 0.70
CA THR A 104 13.18 4.83 0.16
C THR A 104 13.37 4.89 -1.35
N GLU A 105 14.15 3.96 -1.91
CA GLU A 105 14.44 3.91 -3.34
C GLU A 105 13.32 3.22 -4.16
N ARG A 106 12.32 2.66 -3.50
CA ARG A 106 11.30 1.86 -4.17
C ARG A 106 9.88 2.17 -3.74
N ALA A 107 9.69 2.58 -2.49
CA ALA A 107 8.37 2.83 -1.92
C ALA A 107 7.98 4.30 -2.14
N HIS A 108 6.84 4.53 -2.80
CA HIS A 108 6.23 5.84 -3.01
C HIS A 108 4.94 5.89 -2.21
N LEU A 109 4.81 6.84 -1.28
CA LEU A 109 3.59 6.99 -0.48
C LEU A 109 2.40 7.28 -1.40
N LEU A 110 1.29 6.57 -1.17
CA LEU A 110 0.11 6.70 -2.03
C LEU A 110 -0.52 8.09 -1.93
N ASP A 111 -0.41 8.75 -0.78
CA ASP A 111 -0.82 10.15 -0.60
C ASP A 111 -0.02 11.08 -1.51
N ASP A 112 1.32 10.94 -1.55
CA ASP A 112 2.21 11.73 -2.42
C ASP A 112 1.95 11.44 -3.90
N VAL A 113 1.66 10.18 -4.24
CA VAL A 113 1.29 9.79 -5.61
C VAL A 113 0.02 10.50 -6.06
N ILE A 114 -0.98 10.58 -5.21
CA ILE A 114 -2.22 11.30 -5.48
C ILE A 114 -1.95 12.79 -5.64
N GLU A 115 -1.22 13.40 -4.71
CA GLU A 115 -0.91 14.84 -4.76
C GLU A 115 -0.12 15.22 -6.02
N ASN A 116 0.88 14.42 -6.41
CA ASN A 116 1.65 14.67 -7.62
C ASN A 116 0.78 14.62 -8.89
N LEU A 117 -0.16 13.67 -8.96
CA LEU A 117 -1.11 13.58 -10.08
C LEU A 117 -2.17 14.70 -10.09
N GLU A 118 -2.50 15.26 -8.91
CA GLU A 118 -3.36 16.44 -8.81
C GLU A 118 -2.68 17.69 -9.35
N ARG A 119 -1.36 17.82 -9.14
CA ARG A 119 -0.55 18.93 -9.64
C ARG A 119 -0.26 18.80 -11.14
N ASP A 120 0.07 17.61 -11.59
CA ASP A 120 0.32 17.28 -13.00
C ASP A 120 -0.20 15.88 -13.31
N GLY A 121 -1.32 15.80 -14.06
CA GLY A 121 -1.93 14.53 -14.45
C GLY A 121 -1.02 13.61 -15.26
N GLU A 122 0.09 14.10 -15.80
CA GLU A 122 1.10 13.35 -16.55
C GLU A 122 2.40 13.12 -15.76
N HIS A 123 2.41 13.47 -14.47
CA HIS A 123 3.61 13.47 -13.62
C HIS A 123 4.45 12.18 -13.79
N TYR A 124 3.84 11.02 -13.53
CA TYR A 124 4.56 9.74 -13.53
C TYR A 124 4.94 9.22 -14.91
N ALA A 125 4.39 9.77 -15.99
CA ALA A 125 4.85 9.49 -17.33
C ALA A 125 6.18 10.19 -17.66
N LYS A 126 6.43 11.34 -17.04
CA LYS A 126 7.51 12.26 -17.42
C LYS A 126 8.62 12.39 -16.37
N CYS A 127 8.29 12.24 -15.06
CA CYS A 127 9.27 12.46 -14.00
C CYS A 127 10.39 11.42 -13.99
N GLY A 128 11.58 11.82 -13.53
CA GLY A 128 12.64 10.89 -13.16
C GLY A 128 12.21 10.10 -11.93
N LEU A 129 12.43 8.78 -11.93
CA LEU A 129 12.24 7.91 -10.76
C LEU A 129 13.57 7.22 -10.49
N THR A 130 14.22 7.61 -9.39
CA THR A 130 15.45 6.96 -8.95
C THR A 130 15.11 5.58 -8.41
N MET A 131 15.86 4.58 -8.85
CA MET A 131 15.71 3.21 -8.37
C MET A 131 17.08 2.55 -8.20
N ARG A 132 17.14 1.51 -7.41
CA ARG A 132 18.30 0.61 -7.35
C ARG A 132 17.92 -0.74 -7.94
N ALA A 133 18.78 -1.28 -8.78
CA ALA A 133 18.69 -2.64 -9.28
C ALA A 133 19.92 -3.41 -8.78
N GLY A 134 19.72 -4.63 -8.30
CA GLY A 134 20.83 -5.51 -7.94
C GLY A 134 21.46 -6.11 -9.19
N GLU A 135 22.75 -6.43 -9.14
CA GLU A 135 23.48 -7.04 -10.26
C GLU A 135 22.85 -8.36 -10.75
N ARG A 136 22.04 -9.02 -9.91
CA ARG A 136 21.32 -10.25 -10.25
C ARG A 136 19.96 -10.02 -10.87
N ASP A 137 19.46 -8.77 -10.87
CA ASP A 137 18.16 -8.43 -11.42
C ASP A 137 18.21 -8.46 -12.96
N GLU A 138 17.17 -9.00 -13.56
CA GLU A 138 17.04 -9.03 -15.04
C GLU A 138 17.06 -7.62 -15.66
N LEU A 139 16.56 -6.64 -14.94
CA LEU A 139 16.57 -5.24 -15.37
C LEU A 139 18.02 -4.71 -15.45
N TRP A 140 18.86 -4.99 -14.43
CA TRP A 140 20.27 -4.60 -14.41
C TRP A 140 21.03 -5.24 -15.60
N LYS A 141 20.84 -6.52 -15.81
CA LYS A 141 21.50 -7.25 -16.92
C LYS A 141 21.18 -6.66 -18.29
N ARG A 142 19.94 -6.19 -18.50
CA ARG A 142 19.55 -5.53 -19.75
C ARG A 142 20.24 -4.19 -19.93
N PHE A 143 20.28 -3.34 -18.90
CA PHE A 143 20.99 -2.06 -18.97
C PHE A 143 22.50 -2.24 -19.18
N ALA A 144 23.14 -3.15 -18.46
CA ALA A 144 24.58 -3.41 -18.61
C ALA A 144 24.93 -3.88 -20.04
N ASN A 145 24.10 -4.72 -20.66
CA ASN A 145 24.31 -5.18 -22.03
C ASN A 145 24.08 -4.05 -23.08
N GLU A 146 23.18 -3.09 -22.82
CA GLU A 146 22.97 -1.96 -23.71
C GLU A 146 24.17 -0.98 -23.67
N ASP A 147 24.76 -0.76 -22.50
CA ASP A 147 25.95 0.10 -22.34
C ASP A 147 27.20 -0.52 -23.02
N GLU A 148 27.34 -1.86 -23.03
CA GLU A 148 28.40 -2.55 -23.76
C GLU A 148 28.21 -2.51 -25.28
N ALA A 149 26.99 -2.39 -25.76
CA ALA A 149 26.68 -2.35 -27.19
C ALA A 149 26.89 -0.94 -27.81
N VAL A 150 27.04 0.10 -26.99
CA VAL A 150 27.22 1.51 -27.41
C VAL A 150 28.69 1.96 -27.40
N ASN A 151 29.59 1.16 -26.79
CA ASN A 151 31.04 1.39 -26.78
C ASN A 151 31.76 0.49 -27.80
#